data_c08cfabef85b0f1fbc9484fe851b6723
#
_entry.id   c08cfabef85b0f1fbc9484fe851b6723
#
_cell.length_a   1.000
_cell.length_b   1.000
_cell.length_c   1.000
_cell.angle_alpha   90.00
_cell.angle_beta   90.00
_cell.angle_gamma   90.00
#
_symmetry.space_group_name_H-M   'P 1'
#
loop_
_entity.id
_entity.type
_entity.pdbx_description
1 polymer ?
#
loop_
_entity_poly.entity_id
_entity_poly.type
_entity_poly.pdbx_seq_one_letter_code
_entity_poly.pdbx_strand_id
1 'polypeptide(L)'
;QSYIDEAEKELLHTYNRFSLVLDHGEGVHLYDTDGNAYLDFAAGIAVCALGYSNEHHKEALKAQVDKLLHTSNLYYNAPVIEAADKVLKASKMDRIFFTNSGTEAIEGAIKAAKKYAFTRDGHAGHEIIAMNHSFHGRSIGALSVTGNAHYQEPFEPLMPGVKFADFNDLESVKAQV
;
A
#
# COMPACT_ATOMS: atom_id res chain seq x y z
N GLN A 1 -25.91 6.19 14.97
CA GLN A 1 -25.61 5.19 16.03
C GLN A 1 -25.81 3.76 15.53
N SER A 2 -26.90 3.45 14.78
CA SER A 2 -27.17 2.08 14.28
C SER A 2 -26.06 1.51 13.38
N TYR A 3 -25.45 2.31 12.52
CA TYR A 3 -24.32 1.86 11.67
C TYR A 3 -23.10 1.45 12.49
N ILE A 4 -22.81 2.15 13.58
CA ILE A 4 -21.70 1.80 14.48
C ILE A 4 -22.03 0.50 15.21
N ASP A 5 -23.23 0.37 15.75
CA ASP A 5 -23.67 -0.82 16.48
C ASP A 5 -23.70 -2.08 15.58
N GLU A 6 -24.04 -1.92 14.30
CA GLU A 6 -23.97 -3.00 13.29
C GLU A 6 -22.52 -3.34 12.93
N ALA A 7 -21.69 -2.32 12.69
CA ALA A 7 -20.28 -2.53 12.38
C ALA A 7 -19.53 -3.27 13.50
N GLU A 8 -19.84 -2.95 14.77
CA GLU A 8 -19.25 -3.62 15.94
C GLU A 8 -19.65 -5.11 16.05
N LYS A 9 -20.77 -5.51 15.46
CA LYS A 9 -21.21 -6.92 15.44
C LYS A 9 -20.67 -7.67 14.21
N GLU A 10 -20.55 -7.01 13.08
CA GLU A 10 -20.32 -7.65 11.77
C GLU A 10 -18.87 -7.58 11.31
N LEU A 11 -18.13 -6.55 11.71
CA LEU A 11 -16.75 -6.35 11.26
C LEU A 11 -15.75 -6.88 12.30
N LEU A 12 -14.75 -7.59 11.81
CA LEU A 12 -13.63 -8.01 12.65
C LEU A 12 -12.90 -6.78 13.23
N HIS A 13 -12.63 -6.80 14.54
CA HIS A 13 -11.97 -5.72 15.27
C HIS A 13 -10.47 -5.67 14.99
N THR A 14 -10.09 -5.26 13.78
CA THR A 14 -8.69 -5.05 13.35
C THR A 14 -8.25 -3.60 13.48
N TYR A 15 -9.17 -2.68 13.75
CA TYR A 15 -8.91 -1.24 13.90
C TYR A 15 -9.72 -0.65 15.04
N ASN A 16 -9.15 0.30 15.75
CA ASN A 16 -9.87 1.18 16.67
C ASN A 16 -10.44 2.34 15.85
N ARG A 17 -11.74 2.28 15.53
CA ARG A 17 -12.41 3.32 14.74
C ARG A 17 -12.89 4.45 15.64
N PHE A 18 -12.86 5.67 15.11
CA PHE A 18 -13.56 6.78 15.74
C PHE A 18 -15.08 6.56 15.62
N SER A 19 -15.84 6.98 16.64
CA SER A 19 -17.32 6.88 16.66
C SER A 19 -17.93 7.94 15.73
N LEU A 20 -17.65 7.84 14.44
CA LEU A 20 -18.02 8.79 13.39
C LEU A 20 -18.41 8.02 12.15
N VAL A 21 -19.59 8.31 11.59
CA VAL A 21 -20.07 7.72 10.33
C VAL A 21 -19.96 8.79 9.24
N LEU A 22 -18.95 8.69 8.42
CA LEU A 22 -18.75 9.58 7.28
C LEU A 22 -19.66 9.20 6.12
N ASP A 23 -20.28 10.20 5.47
CA ASP A 23 -21.24 10.03 4.38
C ASP A 23 -20.63 10.45 3.04
N HIS A 24 -20.16 11.69 2.94
CA HIS A 24 -19.58 12.22 1.70
C HIS A 24 -18.41 13.17 1.94
N GLY A 25 -17.75 13.57 0.84
CA GLY A 25 -16.66 14.53 0.86
C GLY A 25 -16.77 15.56 -0.23
N GLU A 26 -16.37 16.80 0.05
CA GLU A 26 -16.28 17.90 -0.89
C GLU A 26 -14.98 18.69 -0.69
N GLY A 27 -14.19 18.82 -1.75
CA GLY A 27 -12.88 19.49 -1.67
C GLY A 27 -11.98 18.81 -0.64
N VAL A 28 -11.70 19.50 0.46
CA VAL A 28 -10.88 19.01 1.59
C VAL A 28 -11.69 18.71 2.84
N HIS A 29 -13.01 18.69 2.73
CA HIS A 29 -13.92 18.41 3.85
C HIS A 29 -14.58 17.05 3.72
N LEU A 30 -14.77 16.40 4.84
CA LEU A 30 -15.64 15.24 5.00
C LEU A 30 -16.87 15.63 5.80
N TYR A 31 -17.97 15.00 5.51
CA TYR A 31 -19.25 15.21 6.19
C TYR A 31 -19.75 13.90 6.77
N ASP A 32 -20.27 13.97 7.98
CA ASP A 32 -20.91 12.81 8.61
C ASP A 32 -22.39 12.70 8.22
N THR A 33 -23.03 11.62 8.67
CA THR A 33 -24.45 11.37 8.44
C THR A 33 -25.38 12.38 9.12
N ASP A 34 -24.88 13.18 10.07
CA ASP A 34 -25.61 14.24 10.76
C ASP A 34 -25.39 15.62 10.10
N GLY A 35 -24.55 15.67 9.04
CA GLY A 35 -24.24 16.89 8.28
C GLY A 35 -23.15 17.77 8.87
N ASN A 36 -22.41 17.28 9.88
CA ASN A 36 -21.27 18.01 10.40
C ASN A 36 -20.07 17.93 9.45
N ALA A 37 -19.39 19.06 9.27
CA ALA A 37 -18.24 19.20 8.40
C ALA A 37 -16.92 19.03 9.18
N TYR A 38 -15.99 18.27 8.64
CA TYR A 38 -14.65 18.03 9.19
C TYR A 38 -13.59 18.38 8.16
N LEU A 39 -12.60 19.19 8.53
CA LEU A 39 -11.45 19.44 7.68
C LEU A 39 -10.53 18.22 7.73
N ASP A 40 -10.34 17.58 6.59
CA ASP A 40 -9.62 16.31 6.51
C ASP A 40 -8.12 16.47 6.29
N PHE A 41 -7.34 16.37 7.36
CA PHE A 41 -5.88 16.28 7.29
C PHE A 41 -5.34 14.84 7.17
N ALA A 42 -6.19 13.83 7.28
CA ALA A 42 -5.79 12.44 7.13
C ALA A 42 -5.73 12.01 5.66
N ALA A 43 -6.59 12.59 4.81
CA ALA A 43 -6.66 12.34 3.36
C ALA A 43 -6.62 10.84 3.00
N GLY A 44 -7.31 9.98 3.78
CA GLY A 44 -7.27 8.53 3.60
C GLY A 44 -5.87 7.93 3.79
N ILE A 45 -5.04 8.51 4.67
CA ILE A 45 -3.60 8.24 4.84
C ILE A 45 -2.84 8.60 3.55
N ALA A 46 -2.99 9.87 3.15
CA ALA A 46 -2.37 10.52 1.98
C ALA A 46 -2.77 9.93 0.60
N VAL A 47 -3.88 9.20 0.52
CA VAL A 47 -4.39 8.62 -0.74
C VAL A 47 -5.25 9.63 -1.51
N CYS A 48 -6.03 10.46 -0.82
CA CYS A 48 -6.97 11.41 -1.41
C CYS A 48 -6.31 12.74 -1.80
N ALA A 49 -5.18 12.70 -2.50
CA ALA A 49 -4.40 13.89 -2.86
C ALA A 49 -5.15 14.92 -3.74
N LEU A 50 -6.20 14.50 -4.46
CA LEU A 50 -7.05 15.36 -5.29
C LEU A 50 -8.27 15.89 -4.54
N GLY A 51 -8.42 15.56 -3.26
CA GLY A 51 -9.65 15.81 -2.51
C GLY A 51 -10.80 14.90 -2.94
N TYR A 52 -12.02 15.25 -2.52
CA TYR A 52 -13.19 14.37 -2.64
C TYR A 52 -14.14 14.69 -3.81
N SER A 53 -13.97 15.82 -4.48
CA SER A 53 -14.90 16.28 -5.53
C SER A 53 -14.22 16.79 -6.79
N ASN A 54 -13.03 16.27 -7.12
CA ASN A 54 -12.36 16.64 -8.36
C ASN A 54 -13.16 16.15 -9.58
N GLU A 55 -13.83 17.07 -10.28
CA GLU A 55 -14.74 16.72 -11.40
C GLU A 55 -14.01 16.03 -12.55
N HIS A 56 -12.82 16.48 -12.91
CA HIS A 56 -12.04 15.84 -13.98
C HIS A 56 -11.71 14.36 -13.65
N HIS A 57 -11.34 14.08 -12.41
CA HIS A 57 -11.08 12.71 -11.96
C HIS A 57 -12.36 11.86 -11.98
N LYS A 58 -13.47 12.40 -11.46
CA LYS A 58 -14.77 11.71 -11.46
C LYS A 58 -15.26 11.37 -12.86
N GLU A 59 -15.20 12.32 -13.78
CA GLU A 59 -15.64 12.10 -15.16
C GLU A 59 -14.74 11.09 -15.88
N ALA A 60 -13.43 11.12 -15.66
CA ALA A 60 -12.52 10.13 -16.22
C ALA A 60 -12.83 8.71 -15.73
N LEU A 61 -13.14 8.56 -14.42
CA LEU A 61 -13.54 7.27 -13.85
C LEU A 61 -14.87 6.77 -14.44
N LYS A 62 -15.89 7.62 -14.51
CA LYS A 62 -17.18 7.27 -15.12
C LYS A 62 -17.02 6.80 -16.56
N ALA A 63 -16.30 7.58 -17.37
CA ALA A 63 -16.05 7.23 -18.77
C ALA A 63 -15.29 5.89 -18.91
N GLN A 64 -14.37 5.58 -18.01
CA GLN A 64 -13.65 4.31 -18.05
C GLN A 64 -14.51 3.14 -17.58
N VAL A 65 -15.37 3.34 -16.58
CA VAL A 65 -16.36 2.34 -16.13
C VAL A 65 -17.29 1.93 -17.27
N ASP A 66 -17.79 2.91 -18.03
CA ASP A 66 -18.67 2.66 -19.17
C ASP A 66 -17.94 1.96 -20.34
N LYS A 67 -16.62 2.06 -20.40
CA LYS A 67 -15.82 1.50 -21.49
C LYS A 67 -15.29 0.11 -21.19
N LEU A 68 -14.58 -0.08 -20.09
CA LEU A 68 -13.92 -1.34 -19.75
C LEU A 68 -13.38 -1.32 -18.32
N LEU A 69 -13.85 -2.25 -17.48
CA LEU A 69 -13.45 -2.34 -16.08
C LEU A 69 -12.23 -3.22 -15.84
N HIS A 70 -12.17 -4.41 -16.48
CA HIS A 70 -11.14 -5.40 -16.20
C HIS A 70 -10.89 -6.33 -17.39
N THR A 71 -9.61 -6.69 -17.61
CA THR A 71 -9.21 -7.63 -18.68
C THR A 71 -8.26 -8.72 -18.23
N SER A 72 -7.84 -8.75 -16.97
CA SER A 72 -6.68 -9.53 -16.48
C SER A 72 -5.35 -9.13 -17.15
N ASN A 73 -4.23 -9.69 -16.64
CA ASN A 73 -2.89 -9.49 -17.22
C ASN A 73 -2.60 -10.37 -18.45
N LEU A 74 -3.61 -11.11 -18.95
CA LEU A 74 -3.48 -11.88 -20.19
C LEU A 74 -3.59 -10.99 -21.44
N TYR A 75 -4.11 -9.78 -21.28
CA TYR A 75 -4.33 -8.86 -22.40
C TYR A 75 -3.71 -7.48 -22.11
N TYR A 76 -3.34 -6.77 -23.16
CA TYR A 76 -2.95 -5.38 -23.07
C TYR A 76 -4.18 -4.48 -23.03
N ASN A 77 -4.10 -3.37 -22.29
CA ASN A 77 -5.10 -2.31 -22.31
C ASN A 77 -4.44 -0.93 -22.28
N ALA A 78 -5.03 0.03 -22.96
CA ALA A 78 -4.45 1.36 -23.14
C ALA A 78 -4.24 2.12 -21.80
N PRO A 79 -5.21 2.17 -20.87
CA PRO A 79 -5.04 2.92 -19.62
C PRO A 79 -3.81 2.51 -18.80
N VAL A 80 -3.52 1.20 -18.71
CA VAL A 80 -2.34 0.72 -17.96
C VAL A 80 -1.04 1.13 -18.63
N ILE A 81 -0.99 1.10 -19.96
CA ILE A 81 0.20 1.49 -20.73
C ILE A 81 0.46 2.99 -20.62
N GLU A 82 -0.58 3.81 -20.75
CA GLU A 82 -0.50 5.27 -20.59
C GLU A 82 -0.11 5.69 -19.17
N ALA A 83 -0.65 5.01 -18.16
CA ALA A 83 -0.27 5.23 -16.76
C ALA A 83 1.20 4.86 -16.52
N ALA A 84 1.65 3.71 -17.04
CA ALA A 84 3.03 3.27 -16.96
C ALA A 84 4.00 4.31 -17.56
N ASP A 85 3.72 4.80 -18.76
CA ASP A 85 4.54 5.82 -19.41
C ASP A 85 4.69 7.10 -18.57
N LYS A 86 3.58 7.60 -18.02
CA LYS A 86 3.59 8.79 -17.16
C LYS A 86 4.39 8.59 -15.88
N VAL A 87 4.19 7.46 -15.19
CA VAL A 87 4.89 7.17 -13.92
C VAL A 87 6.39 6.93 -14.18
N LEU A 88 6.76 6.22 -15.23
CA LEU A 88 8.16 5.97 -15.57
C LEU A 88 8.91 7.26 -15.93
N LYS A 89 8.28 8.16 -16.68
CA LYS A 89 8.84 9.49 -16.97
C LYS A 89 9.08 10.32 -15.71
N ALA A 90 8.16 10.26 -14.76
CA ALA A 90 8.27 11.00 -13.50
C ALA A 90 9.29 10.40 -12.53
N SER A 91 9.35 9.06 -12.43
CA SER A 91 10.24 8.34 -11.50
C SER A 91 11.65 8.12 -12.04
N LYS A 92 11.89 8.28 -13.34
CA LYS A 92 13.15 7.94 -14.04
C LYS A 92 13.52 6.45 -13.90
N MET A 93 12.54 5.57 -13.72
CA MET A 93 12.70 4.12 -13.69
C MET A 93 12.45 3.51 -15.09
N ASP A 94 12.94 2.29 -15.32
CA ASP A 94 12.82 1.61 -16.62
C ASP A 94 11.56 0.74 -16.73
N ARG A 95 11.05 0.24 -15.62
CA ARG A 95 9.92 -0.70 -15.56
C ARG A 95 9.04 -0.43 -14.37
N ILE A 96 7.78 -0.78 -14.50
CA ILE A 96 6.79 -0.67 -13.42
C ILE A 96 5.98 -1.96 -13.32
N PHE A 97 5.62 -2.31 -12.09
CA PHE A 97 4.69 -3.37 -11.76
C PHE A 97 3.55 -2.79 -10.92
N PHE A 98 2.34 -2.80 -11.47
CA PHE A 98 1.16 -2.32 -10.77
C PHE A 98 0.57 -3.40 -9.87
N THR A 99 0.17 -3.01 -8.68
CA THR A 99 -0.46 -3.87 -7.67
C THR A 99 -1.69 -3.17 -7.08
N ASN A 100 -2.49 -3.91 -6.30
CA ASN A 100 -3.70 -3.35 -5.69
C ASN A 100 -3.42 -2.63 -4.36
N SER A 101 -2.25 -2.85 -3.77
CA SER A 101 -1.91 -2.31 -2.45
C SER A 101 -0.41 -2.16 -2.26
N GLY A 102 -0.01 -1.34 -1.26
CA GLY A 102 1.39 -1.20 -0.86
C GLY A 102 1.98 -2.53 -0.35
N THR A 103 1.21 -3.34 0.36
CA THR A 103 1.69 -4.66 0.82
C THR A 103 2.01 -5.58 -0.36
N GLU A 104 1.18 -5.61 -1.41
CA GLU A 104 1.46 -6.37 -2.63
C GLU A 104 2.68 -5.83 -3.39
N ALA A 105 2.89 -4.53 -3.39
CA ALA A 105 4.09 -3.92 -3.97
C ALA A 105 5.36 -4.39 -3.24
N ILE A 106 5.33 -4.45 -1.92
CA ILE A 106 6.45 -4.99 -1.10
C ILE A 106 6.65 -6.49 -1.35
N GLU A 107 5.58 -7.29 -1.42
CA GLU A 107 5.68 -8.71 -1.82
C GLU A 107 6.34 -8.87 -3.20
N GLY A 108 5.95 -8.04 -4.16
CA GLY A 108 6.56 -7.97 -5.48
C GLY A 108 8.05 -7.61 -5.42
N ALA A 109 8.42 -6.61 -4.62
CA ALA A 109 9.80 -6.17 -4.42
C ALA A 109 10.68 -7.27 -3.79
N ILE A 110 10.18 -7.94 -2.74
CA ILE A 110 10.86 -9.08 -2.11
C ILE A 110 11.13 -10.19 -3.14
N LYS A 111 10.11 -10.56 -3.91
CA LYS A 111 10.24 -11.60 -4.94
C LYS A 111 11.18 -11.19 -6.06
N ALA A 112 11.13 -9.94 -6.52
CA ALA A 112 12.03 -9.42 -7.54
C ALA A 112 13.49 -9.43 -7.08
N ALA A 113 13.76 -8.97 -5.86
CA ALA A 113 15.10 -8.96 -5.25
C ALA A 113 15.66 -10.38 -5.12
N LYS A 114 14.88 -11.30 -4.55
CA LYS A 114 15.29 -12.72 -4.41
C LYS A 114 15.51 -13.40 -5.77
N LYS A 115 14.64 -13.14 -6.75
CA LYS A 115 14.79 -13.71 -8.10
C LYS A 115 16.00 -13.15 -8.82
N TYR A 116 16.25 -11.86 -8.68
CA TYR A 116 17.44 -11.22 -9.24
C TYR A 116 18.72 -11.83 -8.66
N ALA A 117 18.81 -11.92 -7.34
CA ALA A 117 19.97 -12.50 -6.67
C ALA A 117 20.20 -13.97 -7.06
N PHE A 118 19.12 -14.79 -7.09
CA PHE A 118 19.18 -16.15 -7.59
C PHE A 118 19.71 -16.24 -9.04
N THR A 119 19.24 -15.36 -9.91
CA THR A 119 19.64 -15.40 -11.32
C THR A 119 21.11 -14.96 -11.51
N ARG A 120 21.57 -14.01 -10.68
CA ARG A 120 22.95 -13.51 -10.68
C ARG A 120 23.95 -14.54 -10.16
N ASP A 121 23.62 -15.19 -9.04
CA ASP A 121 24.56 -15.97 -8.24
C ASP A 121 24.37 -17.50 -8.38
N GLY A 122 23.26 -17.94 -9.01
CA GLY A 122 22.97 -19.36 -9.27
C GLY A 122 22.46 -20.15 -8.06
N HIS A 123 22.21 -19.50 -6.91
CA HIS A 123 21.71 -20.14 -5.70
C HIS A 123 20.68 -19.28 -4.96
N ALA A 124 19.89 -19.91 -4.09
CA ALA A 124 18.97 -19.25 -3.18
C ALA A 124 19.64 -18.95 -1.82
N GLY A 125 18.90 -18.36 -0.89
CA GLY A 125 19.35 -18.11 0.48
C GLY A 125 19.84 -16.69 0.73
N HIS A 126 19.70 -15.78 -0.24
CA HIS A 126 20.01 -14.37 -0.07
C HIS A 126 19.12 -13.70 0.98
N GLU A 127 19.76 -12.89 1.82
CA GLU A 127 19.11 -12.15 2.88
C GLU A 127 18.60 -10.79 2.41
N ILE A 128 17.70 -10.19 3.19
CA ILE A 128 17.14 -8.87 2.97
C ILE A 128 17.42 -8.03 4.22
N ILE A 129 17.91 -6.82 4.02
CA ILE A 129 18.04 -5.84 5.09
C ILE A 129 16.86 -4.89 5.00
N ALA A 130 16.11 -4.77 6.08
CA ALA A 130 15.01 -3.81 6.25
C ALA A 130 15.36 -2.82 7.37
N MET A 131 14.57 -1.74 7.50
CA MET A 131 14.85 -0.72 8.51
C MET A 131 14.03 -0.95 9.77
N ASN A 132 14.64 -0.73 10.93
CA ASN A 132 13.96 -0.62 12.20
C ASN A 132 12.86 0.46 12.13
N HIS A 133 11.76 0.26 12.83
CA HIS A 133 10.59 1.17 12.86
C HIS A 133 9.92 1.42 11.50
N SER A 134 10.18 0.56 10.49
CA SER A 134 9.51 0.62 9.20
C SER A 134 8.11 -0.01 9.25
N PHE A 135 7.28 0.36 8.25
CA PHE A 135 6.01 -0.30 7.99
C PHE A 135 5.90 -0.63 6.50
N HIS A 136 5.75 -1.91 6.17
CA HIS A 136 5.69 -2.39 4.79
C HIS A 136 4.39 -3.11 4.43
N GLY A 137 3.57 -3.42 5.40
CA GLY A 137 2.26 -4.04 5.17
C GLY A 137 1.94 -5.16 6.17
N ARG A 138 0.81 -5.84 5.93
CA ARG A 138 0.23 -6.84 6.85
C ARG A 138 0.20 -8.27 6.29
N SER A 139 0.57 -8.51 5.02
CA SER A 139 0.83 -9.87 4.53
C SER A 139 2.06 -10.44 5.21
N ILE A 140 2.18 -11.75 5.28
CA ILE A 140 3.28 -12.40 6.02
C ILE A 140 4.67 -11.98 5.49
N GLY A 141 4.85 -11.88 4.18
CA GLY A 141 6.12 -11.41 3.61
C GLY A 141 6.40 -9.94 3.90
N ALA A 142 5.41 -9.05 3.73
CA ALA A 142 5.56 -7.63 4.07
C ALA A 142 5.73 -7.40 5.57
N LEU A 143 5.05 -8.18 6.41
CA LEU A 143 5.23 -8.17 7.86
C LEU A 143 6.64 -8.60 8.27
N SER A 144 7.20 -9.58 7.56
CA SER A 144 8.57 -10.07 7.83
C SER A 144 9.63 -8.98 7.67
N VAL A 145 9.42 -8.00 6.81
CA VAL A 145 10.32 -6.86 6.59
C VAL A 145 9.88 -5.58 7.32
N THR A 146 8.79 -5.64 8.08
CA THR A 146 8.32 -4.52 8.92
C THR A 146 9.05 -4.52 10.25
N GLY A 147 9.91 -3.53 10.48
CA GLY A 147 10.82 -3.47 11.62
C GLY A 147 10.14 -3.06 12.93
N ASN A 148 9.16 -3.83 13.39
CA ASN A 148 8.42 -3.59 14.63
C ASN A 148 8.00 -4.93 15.26
N ALA A 149 8.67 -5.32 16.35
CA ALA A 149 8.44 -6.59 17.05
C ALA A 149 6.97 -6.75 17.51
N HIS A 150 6.35 -5.68 17.99
CA HIS A 150 4.94 -5.72 18.44
C HIS A 150 3.96 -6.18 17.33
N TYR A 151 4.27 -5.86 16.07
CA TYR A 151 3.46 -6.33 14.94
C TYR A 151 3.83 -7.76 14.51
N GLN A 152 5.06 -8.19 14.75
CA GLN A 152 5.58 -9.48 14.28
C GLN A 152 5.29 -10.65 15.22
N GLU A 153 5.50 -10.47 16.53
CA GLU A 153 5.43 -11.52 17.55
C GLU A 153 4.20 -12.43 17.46
N PRO A 154 2.96 -11.93 17.28
CA PRO A 154 1.78 -12.79 17.22
C PRO A 154 1.71 -13.71 16.00
N PHE A 155 2.57 -13.48 14.99
CA PHE A 155 2.51 -14.16 13.69
C PHE A 155 3.77 -14.95 13.35
N GLU A 156 4.64 -15.16 14.32
CA GLU A 156 5.85 -15.97 14.14
C GLU A 156 5.50 -17.47 13.95
N PRO A 157 6.30 -18.22 13.14
CA PRO A 157 7.53 -17.80 12.48
C PRO A 157 7.27 -17.04 11.17
N LEU A 158 8.04 -15.97 10.94
CA LEU A 158 8.00 -15.16 9.74
C LEU A 158 9.00 -15.67 8.68
N MET A 159 9.07 -14.98 7.53
CA MET A 159 10.02 -15.31 6.45
C MET A 159 11.47 -15.22 6.96
N PRO A 160 12.27 -16.26 6.80
CA PRO A 160 13.66 -16.25 7.22
C PRO A 160 14.55 -15.39 6.34
N GLY A 161 15.72 -15.01 6.86
CA GLY A 161 16.72 -14.24 6.12
C GLY A 161 16.40 -12.75 6.02
N VAL A 162 15.71 -12.20 7.02
CA VAL A 162 15.51 -10.76 7.17
C VAL A 162 16.35 -10.27 8.34
N LYS A 163 17.12 -9.21 8.11
CA LYS A 163 17.91 -8.49 9.10
C LYS A 163 17.44 -7.05 9.18
N PHE A 164 17.64 -6.39 10.30
CA PHE A 164 17.20 -5.02 10.52
C PHE A 164 18.38 -4.10 10.80
N ALA A 165 18.34 -2.90 10.21
CA ALA A 165 19.31 -1.84 10.42
C ALA A 165 18.59 -0.55 10.82
N ASP A 166 19.30 0.39 11.42
CA ASP A 166 18.73 1.69 11.78
C ASP A 166 18.64 2.60 10.58
N PHE A 167 17.51 3.31 10.47
CA PHE A 167 17.27 4.22 9.36
C PHE A 167 18.29 5.38 9.35
N ASN A 168 18.84 5.67 8.17
CA ASN A 168 19.85 6.71 7.97
C ASN A 168 21.18 6.49 8.72
N ASP A 169 21.48 5.24 9.08
CA ASP A 169 22.75 4.83 9.67
C ASP A 169 23.45 3.80 8.77
N LEU A 170 24.48 4.25 8.04
CA LEU A 170 25.24 3.40 7.12
C LEU A 170 26.05 2.33 7.83
N GLU A 171 26.56 2.62 9.02
CA GLU A 171 27.34 1.64 9.80
C GLU A 171 26.45 0.52 10.33
N SER A 172 25.21 0.85 10.73
CA SER A 172 24.20 -0.15 11.08
C SER A 172 23.90 -1.09 9.90
N VAL A 173 23.78 -0.56 8.67
CA VAL A 173 23.57 -1.39 7.47
C VAL A 173 24.79 -2.27 7.20
N LYS A 174 26.02 -1.73 7.27
CA LYS A 174 27.26 -2.49 7.05
C LYS A 174 27.42 -3.65 8.05
N ALA A 175 26.95 -3.47 9.27
CA ALA A 175 27.01 -4.51 10.30
C ALA A 175 26.07 -5.70 10.01
N GLN A 176 25.12 -5.56 9.08
CA GLN A 176 24.21 -6.64 8.67
C GLN A 176 24.68 -7.39 7.42
N VAL A 177 25.67 -6.89 6.69
CA VAL A 177 26.28 -7.51 5.51
C VAL A 177 27.42 -8.43 5.92
#